data_555f2133c2709d815a0565954562b77d
#
_entry.id   555f2133c2709d815a0565954562b77d
#
_cell.length_a   1.000
_cell.length_b   1.000
_cell.length_c   1.000
_cell.angle_alpha   90.00
_cell.angle_beta   90.00
_cell.angle_gamma   90.00
#
_symmetry.space_group_name_H-M   'P 1'
#
loop_
_entity.id
_entity.type
_entity.pdbx_description
1 polymer ?
#
loop_
_entity_poly.entity_id
_entity_poly.type
_entity_poly.pdbx_seq_one_letter_code
_entity_poly.pdbx_strand_id
1 'polypeptide(L)'
;MTEKYKKEILFVNSFRGSGIGDFGWKLKSELEARLQIKYVEISPSWKGLVRLWKTLTRCNLQVIFNLGFTSFGKSIYRNFFNFMMLKLYSTVHPLQSVILHDSIDTSNLEYSGYSNSRLLPVGGAIATIMLKNYNIFVFSKISYDILKKKYGIKNVNYFPFPAENETVLECYKQDKEPLLLNMGYIAPYKGLEILPEIKTKLNNIKTIIVGNFYGSLLSTKNGPKFKQELVTLMKDSGIKMLGYMDDARLIELVKEYRTVAILPYVSGYNASYSAIFFLTLGIPVVATNLDTFLESRNNGAGIILVNRTPDAFAAALDMILNSSDLTRSLIEDDKKYCAHYSIHNFCDFLIDVSKSVTFGSP
;
A
#
# COMPACT_ATOMS: atom_id res chain seq x y z
N MET A 1 -27.49 -19.96 -23.54
CA MET A 1 -26.75 -19.08 -22.58
C MET A 1 -26.24 -17.90 -23.37
N THR A 2 -26.87 -16.76 -23.25
CA THR A 2 -26.46 -15.52 -23.93
C THR A 2 -25.11 -15.06 -23.31
N GLU A 3 -24.03 -15.09 -24.12
CA GLU A 3 -22.82 -14.37 -23.80
C GLU A 3 -23.19 -12.90 -23.54
N LYS A 4 -23.33 -12.52 -22.26
CA LYS A 4 -23.39 -11.11 -21.87
C LYS A 4 -22.07 -10.50 -22.31
N TYR A 5 -22.10 -9.63 -23.32
CA TYR A 5 -20.95 -8.84 -23.72
C TYR A 5 -20.34 -8.16 -22.48
N LYS A 6 -19.18 -8.64 -22.03
CA LYS A 6 -18.45 -8.01 -20.94
C LYS A 6 -18.06 -6.61 -21.41
N LYS A 7 -18.35 -5.58 -20.59
CA LYS A 7 -17.94 -4.20 -20.86
C LYS A 7 -16.41 -4.15 -20.97
N GLU A 8 -15.90 -3.57 -22.05
CA GLU A 8 -14.47 -3.41 -22.28
C GLU A 8 -13.98 -2.11 -21.60
N ILE A 9 -12.88 -2.20 -20.85
CA ILE A 9 -12.22 -1.05 -20.22
C ILE A 9 -10.72 -1.04 -20.52
N LEU A 10 -10.09 0.13 -20.41
CA LEU A 10 -8.64 0.28 -20.44
C LEU A 10 -8.14 0.45 -19.01
N PHE A 11 -7.33 -0.48 -18.52
CA PHE A 11 -6.67 -0.39 -17.22
C PHE A 11 -5.22 0.06 -17.40
N VAL A 12 -4.92 1.25 -16.86
CA VAL A 12 -3.60 1.87 -16.92
C VAL A 12 -2.93 1.74 -15.55
N ASN A 13 -1.87 0.94 -15.48
CA ASN A 13 -1.18 0.62 -14.24
C ASN A 13 0.19 1.28 -14.13
N SER A 14 0.60 1.64 -12.94
CA SER A 14 1.99 1.97 -12.62
C SER A 14 2.92 0.82 -12.99
N PHE A 15 4.22 1.11 -13.18
CA PHE A 15 5.20 0.08 -13.55
C PHE A 15 5.32 -1.02 -12.47
N ARG A 16 5.51 -2.27 -12.91
CA ARG A 16 5.73 -3.43 -12.03
C ARG A 16 7.06 -3.30 -11.29
N GLY A 17 7.14 -3.90 -10.08
CA GLY A 17 8.27 -3.74 -9.17
C GLY A 17 8.18 -2.46 -8.33
N SER A 18 7.05 -1.76 -8.37
CA SER A 18 6.61 -0.82 -7.34
C SER A 18 5.42 -1.42 -6.61
N GLY A 19 5.26 -1.13 -5.32
CA GLY A 19 4.10 -1.65 -4.56
C GLY A 19 2.75 -1.28 -5.20
N ILE A 20 2.66 -0.09 -5.81
CA ILE A 20 1.46 0.35 -6.56
C ILE A 20 1.26 -0.49 -7.82
N GLY A 21 2.33 -0.74 -8.57
CA GLY A 21 2.26 -1.54 -9.79
C GLY A 21 1.92 -3.00 -9.53
N ASP A 22 2.48 -3.57 -8.46
CA ASP A 22 2.22 -4.96 -8.05
C ASP A 22 0.77 -5.13 -7.55
N PHE A 23 0.27 -4.19 -6.76
CA PHE A 23 -1.15 -4.13 -6.39
C PHE A 23 -2.05 -4.04 -7.62
N GLY A 24 -1.76 -3.13 -8.56
CA GLY A 24 -2.53 -2.97 -9.78
C GLY A 24 -2.53 -4.21 -10.66
N TRP A 25 -1.48 -5.02 -10.63
CA TRP A 25 -1.45 -6.31 -11.34
C TRP A 25 -2.41 -7.32 -10.72
N LYS A 26 -2.46 -7.41 -9.38
CA LYS A 26 -3.43 -8.27 -8.66
C LYS A 26 -4.87 -7.80 -8.92
N LEU A 27 -5.09 -6.48 -8.85
CA LEU A 27 -6.39 -5.87 -9.17
C LEU A 27 -6.84 -6.16 -10.62
N LYS A 28 -5.93 -6.06 -11.60
CA LYS A 28 -6.21 -6.42 -13.00
C LYS A 28 -6.71 -7.85 -13.11
N SER A 29 -6.01 -8.80 -12.48
CA SER A 29 -6.38 -10.22 -12.54
C SER A 29 -7.79 -10.47 -12.01
N GLU A 30 -8.17 -9.75 -10.94
CA GLU A 30 -9.51 -9.84 -10.36
C GLU A 30 -10.58 -9.15 -11.24
N LEU A 31 -10.25 -8.03 -11.86
CA LEU A 31 -11.15 -7.33 -12.79
C LEU A 31 -11.40 -8.14 -14.07
N GLU A 32 -10.44 -8.92 -14.57
CA GLU A 32 -10.58 -9.77 -15.77
C GLU A 32 -11.65 -10.85 -15.60
N ALA A 33 -11.95 -11.26 -14.38
CA ALA A 33 -13.07 -12.17 -14.11
C ALA A 33 -14.43 -11.53 -14.42
N ARG A 34 -14.55 -10.20 -14.36
CA ARG A 34 -15.79 -9.43 -14.50
C ARG A 34 -15.92 -8.64 -15.79
N LEU A 35 -14.80 -8.15 -16.32
CA LEU A 35 -14.71 -7.21 -17.42
C LEU A 35 -13.73 -7.71 -18.49
N GLN A 36 -13.84 -7.18 -19.70
CA GLN A 36 -12.81 -7.33 -20.71
C GLN A 36 -11.78 -6.21 -20.52
N ILE A 37 -10.53 -6.57 -20.18
CA ILE A 37 -9.49 -5.62 -19.83
C ILE A 37 -8.49 -5.45 -20.98
N LYS A 38 -8.36 -4.21 -21.47
CA LYS A 38 -7.15 -3.77 -22.17
C LYS A 38 -6.17 -3.24 -21.15
N TYR A 39 -4.92 -3.70 -21.14
CA TYR A 39 -3.93 -3.36 -20.13
C TYR A 39 -2.78 -2.54 -20.71
N VAL A 40 -2.42 -1.47 -20.02
CA VAL A 40 -1.25 -0.65 -20.34
C VAL A 40 -0.46 -0.38 -19.07
N GLU A 41 0.83 -0.70 -19.09
CA GLU A 41 1.75 -0.35 -18.02
C GLU A 41 2.45 0.98 -18.34
N ILE A 42 2.52 1.85 -17.33
CA ILE A 42 3.22 3.12 -17.43
C ILE A 42 4.71 2.85 -17.40
N SER A 43 5.38 3.12 -18.52
CA SER A 43 6.85 3.17 -18.53
C SER A 43 7.30 4.61 -18.26
N PRO A 44 8.13 4.87 -17.22
CA PRO A 44 8.58 6.22 -16.89
C PRO A 44 9.61 6.80 -17.89
N SER A 45 9.86 6.13 -19.02
CA SER A 45 10.66 6.65 -20.13
C SER A 45 9.84 7.58 -21.02
N TRP A 46 10.50 8.55 -21.69
CA TRP A 46 9.81 9.43 -22.64
C TRP A 46 9.08 8.68 -23.75
N LYS A 47 9.71 7.63 -24.30
CA LYS A 47 9.08 6.76 -25.32
C LYS A 47 7.83 6.08 -24.78
N GLY A 48 7.89 5.57 -23.53
CA GLY A 48 6.77 4.94 -22.88
C GLY A 48 5.60 5.90 -22.64
N LEU A 49 5.89 7.12 -22.19
CA LEU A 49 4.86 8.15 -21.97
C LEU A 49 4.20 8.60 -23.28
N VAL A 50 4.96 8.82 -24.34
CA VAL A 50 4.41 9.12 -25.68
C VAL A 50 3.50 7.98 -26.16
N ARG A 51 3.90 6.72 -25.96
CA ARG A 51 3.08 5.55 -26.30
C ARG A 51 1.80 5.53 -25.49
N LEU A 52 1.86 5.80 -24.18
CA LEU A 52 0.68 5.89 -23.32
C LEU A 52 -0.32 6.92 -23.87
N TRP A 53 0.12 8.15 -24.10
CA TRP A 53 -0.75 9.22 -24.58
C TRP A 53 -1.32 8.93 -25.96
N LYS A 54 -0.54 8.35 -26.87
CA LYS A 54 -1.03 7.89 -28.17
C LYS A 54 -2.10 6.79 -28.04
N THR A 55 -1.98 5.92 -27.04
CA THR A 55 -2.99 4.91 -26.77
C THR A 55 -4.27 5.55 -26.22
N LEU A 56 -4.15 6.46 -25.25
CA LEU A 56 -5.28 7.15 -24.63
C LEU A 56 -6.07 7.99 -25.65
N THR A 57 -5.41 8.77 -26.50
CA THR A 57 -6.07 9.61 -27.51
C THR A 57 -6.82 8.83 -28.59
N ARG A 58 -6.51 7.55 -28.77
CA ARG A 58 -7.19 6.65 -29.72
C ARG A 58 -8.22 5.73 -29.05
N CYS A 59 -8.37 5.85 -27.73
CA CYS A 59 -9.19 4.95 -26.93
C CYS A 59 -10.53 5.62 -26.61
N ASN A 60 -11.62 4.99 -27.03
CA ASN A 60 -13.00 5.39 -26.65
C ASN A 60 -13.54 4.59 -25.46
N LEU A 61 -12.68 3.87 -24.76
CA LEU A 61 -13.09 3.03 -23.63
C LEU A 61 -13.09 3.88 -22.34
N GLN A 62 -13.82 3.39 -21.36
CA GLN A 62 -13.65 3.87 -19.99
C GLN A 62 -12.26 3.48 -19.50
N VAL A 63 -11.56 4.43 -18.86
CA VAL A 63 -10.20 4.23 -18.37
C VAL A 63 -10.18 4.23 -16.84
N ILE A 64 -9.50 3.24 -16.27
CA ILE A 64 -9.15 3.19 -14.86
C ILE A 64 -7.64 3.35 -14.74
N PHE A 65 -7.20 4.38 -14.05
CA PHE A 65 -5.79 4.63 -13.77
C PHE A 65 -5.46 4.14 -12.36
N ASN A 66 -4.42 3.34 -12.21
CA ASN A 66 -3.83 2.97 -10.91
C ASN A 66 -2.52 3.73 -10.71
N LEU A 67 -2.54 4.80 -9.92
CA LEU A 67 -1.50 5.81 -9.86
C LEU A 67 -1.03 6.12 -8.43
N GLY A 68 0.25 6.47 -8.34
CA GLY A 68 0.80 7.32 -7.29
C GLY A 68 1.44 8.55 -7.92
N PHE A 69 1.81 9.55 -7.13
CA PHE A 69 2.44 10.77 -7.67
C PHE A 69 3.77 10.52 -8.36
N THR A 70 4.42 9.39 -8.09
CA THR A 70 5.69 8.97 -8.70
C THR A 70 5.54 8.05 -9.91
N SER A 71 4.31 7.71 -10.30
CA SER A 71 4.05 6.73 -11.36
C SER A 71 4.64 7.10 -12.72
N PHE A 72 4.81 8.38 -13.00
CA PHE A 72 5.44 8.87 -14.23
C PHE A 72 6.97 9.08 -14.11
N GLY A 73 7.58 8.67 -13.00
CA GLY A 73 9.00 8.75 -12.72
C GLY A 73 9.39 9.78 -11.68
N LYS A 74 10.70 9.92 -11.41
CA LYS A 74 11.24 10.77 -10.33
C LYS A 74 11.35 12.26 -10.68
N SER A 75 11.13 12.66 -11.93
CA SER A 75 11.24 14.06 -12.35
C SER A 75 9.96 14.83 -12.05
N ILE A 76 10.05 15.93 -11.28
CA ILE A 76 8.93 16.82 -10.98
C ILE A 76 8.29 17.35 -12.27
N TYR A 77 9.10 17.79 -13.23
CA TYR A 77 8.60 18.33 -14.51
C TYR A 77 7.85 17.28 -15.31
N ARG A 78 8.34 16.04 -15.32
CA ARG A 78 7.69 14.92 -16.00
C ARG A 78 6.35 14.59 -15.37
N ASN A 79 6.29 14.50 -14.04
CA ASN A 79 5.06 14.28 -13.32
C ASN A 79 4.07 15.40 -13.57
N PHE A 80 4.48 16.66 -13.43
CA PHE A 80 3.64 17.83 -13.71
C PHE A 80 3.05 17.79 -15.12
N PHE A 81 3.88 17.56 -16.14
CA PHE A 81 3.41 17.45 -17.53
C PHE A 81 2.36 16.35 -17.69
N ASN A 82 2.59 15.17 -17.12
CA ASN A 82 1.65 14.05 -17.26
C ASN A 82 0.35 14.30 -16.48
N PHE A 83 0.39 14.90 -15.29
CA PHE A 83 -0.83 15.32 -14.60
C PHE A 83 -1.60 16.39 -15.36
N MET A 84 -0.92 17.33 -16.00
CA MET A 84 -1.54 18.29 -16.93
C MET A 84 -2.23 17.57 -18.10
N MET A 85 -1.57 16.58 -18.71
CA MET A 85 -2.17 15.77 -19.76
C MET A 85 -3.37 14.97 -19.27
N LEU A 86 -3.35 14.42 -18.04
CA LEU A 86 -4.53 13.79 -17.42
C LEU A 86 -5.66 14.80 -17.29
N LYS A 87 -5.37 16.04 -16.87
CA LYS A 87 -6.38 17.10 -16.79
C LYS A 87 -7.02 17.37 -18.15
N LEU A 88 -6.21 17.53 -19.20
CA LEU A 88 -6.70 17.75 -20.56
C LEU A 88 -7.53 16.53 -21.05
N TYR A 89 -7.05 15.32 -20.79
CA TYR A 89 -7.79 14.10 -21.14
C TYR A 89 -9.16 14.06 -20.48
N SER A 90 -9.25 14.42 -19.19
CA SER A 90 -10.53 14.44 -18.45
C SER A 90 -11.53 15.49 -18.92
N THR A 91 -11.10 16.52 -19.65
CA THR A 91 -12.03 17.51 -20.23
C THR A 91 -12.74 16.98 -21.48
N VAL A 92 -12.09 16.08 -22.21
CA VAL A 92 -12.63 15.46 -23.43
C VAL A 92 -13.34 14.15 -23.11
N HIS A 93 -12.82 13.42 -22.10
CA HIS A 93 -13.34 12.13 -21.65
C HIS A 93 -13.72 12.25 -20.16
N PRO A 94 -14.90 12.79 -19.83
CA PRO A 94 -15.32 12.93 -18.43
C PRO A 94 -15.53 11.56 -17.77
N LEU A 95 -15.44 11.56 -16.43
CA LEU A 95 -15.84 10.43 -15.59
C LEU A 95 -14.92 9.19 -15.65
N GLN A 96 -13.67 9.39 -16.01
CA GLN A 96 -12.66 8.35 -15.86
C GLN A 96 -12.35 8.12 -14.36
N SER A 97 -11.82 6.95 -14.02
CA SER A 97 -11.53 6.58 -12.64
C SER A 97 -10.02 6.63 -12.35
N VAL A 98 -9.65 7.08 -11.16
CA VAL A 98 -8.26 7.06 -10.67
C VAL A 98 -8.24 6.39 -9.29
N ILE A 99 -7.48 5.32 -9.16
CA ILE A 99 -7.10 4.73 -7.88
C ILE A 99 -5.82 5.43 -7.45
N LEU A 100 -5.90 6.25 -6.40
CA LEU A 100 -4.80 7.09 -5.94
C LEU A 100 -4.22 6.52 -4.65
N HIS A 101 -2.97 6.05 -4.71
CA HIS A 101 -2.30 5.40 -3.58
C HIS A 101 -1.61 6.38 -2.63
N ASP A 102 -1.16 7.53 -3.13
CA ASP A 102 -0.42 8.50 -2.32
C ASP A 102 -1.36 9.61 -1.84
N SER A 103 -1.25 9.97 -0.57
CA SER A 103 -1.78 11.25 -0.11
C SER A 103 -0.75 12.35 -0.37
N ILE A 104 -1.27 13.57 -0.58
CA ILE A 104 -0.43 14.74 -0.88
C ILE A 104 0.22 15.30 0.36
N ASP A 105 -0.17 14.85 1.54
CA ASP A 105 0.42 15.32 2.77
C ASP A 105 1.82 14.72 2.93
N THR A 106 2.75 15.56 2.71
CA THR A 106 4.07 15.41 2.15
C THR A 106 5.14 15.03 3.16
N SER A 107 4.77 14.70 4.38
CA SER A 107 5.74 14.34 5.42
C SER A 107 6.61 13.13 5.06
N ASN A 108 6.18 12.29 4.12
CA ASN A 108 6.93 11.12 3.65
C ASN A 108 7.62 11.31 2.28
N LEU A 109 7.49 12.46 1.64
CA LEU A 109 8.11 12.69 0.31
C LEU A 109 9.65 12.74 0.38
N GLU A 110 10.23 13.08 1.53
CA GLU A 110 11.68 13.01 1.72
C GLU A 110 12.24 11.61 1.48
N TYR A 111 11.45 10.57 1.80
CA TYR A 111 11.83 9.17 1.63
C TYR A 111 11.53 8.64 0.23
N SER A 112 10.76 9.35 -0.59
CA SER A 112 10.46 8.94 -1.96
C SER A 112 11.58 9.25 -2.96
N GLY A 113 12.69 9.83 -2.48
CA GLY A 113 13.89 10.13 -3.27
C GLY A 113 13.79 11.42 -4.09
N TYR A 114 12.81 12.26 -3.80
CA TYR A 114 12.80 13.64 -4.25
C TYR A 114 13.71 14.44 -3.31
N SER A 115 14.92 14.71 -3.74
CA SER A 115 15.81 15.58 -3.00
C SER A 115 15.25 17.01 -2.94
N ASN A 116 15.05 17.52 -1.70
CA ASN A 116 15.01 18.95 -1.34
C ASN A 116 14.09 19.87 -2.14
N SER A 117 12.93 19.46 -2.51
CA SER A 117 12.09 20.40 -3.20
C SER A 117 11.00 20.97 -2.29
N ARG A 118 11.20 22.20 -1.82
CA ARG A 118 10.14 23.06 -1.23
C ARG A 118 8.91 23.16 -2.16
N LEU A 119 9.08 22.77 -3.42
CA LEU A 119 8.03 22.77 -4.45
C LEU A 119 7.19 21.48 -4.45
N LEU A 120 7.62 20.41 -3.78
CA LEU A 120 6.86 19.14 -3.77
C LEU A 120 5.44 19.29 -3.20
N PRO A 121 5.23 19.98 -2.06
CA PRO A 121 3.88 20.21 -1.54
C PRO A 121 3.00 20.97 -2.54
N VAL A 122 3.57 21.99 -3.20
CA VAL A 122 2.86 22.79 -4.21
C VAL A 122 2.58 21.92 -5.45
N GLY A 123 3.55 21.16 -5.91
CA GLY A 123 3.40 20.23 -7.04
C GLY A 123 2.35 19.16 -6.77
N GLY A 124 2.32 18.60 -5.58
CA GLY A 124 1.30 17.65 -5.15
C GLY A 124 -0.11 18.25 -5.09
N ALA A 125 -0.23 19.48 -4.56
CA ALA A 125 -1.49 20.22 -4.55
C ALA A 125 -2.02 20.47 -5.97
N ILE A 126 -1.15 20.91 -6.86
CA ILE A 126 -1.49 21.15 -8.28
C ILE A 126 -1.92 19.84 -8.95
N ALA A 127 -1.15 18.75 -8.78
CA ALA A 127 -1.48 17.45 -9.35
C ALA A 127 -2.86 16.95 -8.88
N THR A 128 -3.19 17.20 -7.62
CA THR A 128 -4.51 16.84 -7.07
C THR A 128 -5.64 17.64 -7.70
N ILE A 129 -5.46 18.96 -7.85
CA ILE A 129 -6.46 19.80 -8.52
C ILE A 129 -6.67 19.34 -9.97
N MET A 130 -5.62 18.87 -10.63
CA MET A 130 -5.69 18.32 -11.99
C MET A 130 -6.56 17.06 -12.07
N LEU A 131 -6.70 16.30 -11.00
CA LEU A 131 -7.57 15.11 -10.94
C LEU A 131 -9.04 15.41 -10.61
N LYS A 132 -9.44 16.68 -10.45
CA LYS A 132 -10.79 17.09 -9.98
C LYS A 132 -11.95 16.52 -10.81
N ASN A 133 -11.73 16.20 -12.08
CA ASN A 133 -12.77 15.69 -12.99
C ASN A 133 -12.87 14.15 -13.00
N TYR A 134 -12.03 13.47 -12.21
CA TYR A 134 -12.03 12.02 -12.13
C TYR A 134 -12.90 11.53 -10.96
N ASN A 135 -13.36 10.28 -11.06
CA ASN A 135 -13.77 9.52 -9.90
C ASN A 135 -12.52 9.02 -9.19
N ILE A 136 -12.21 9.58 -8.03
CA ILE A 136 -11.00 9.23 -7.29
C ILE A 136 -11.36 8.19 -6.23
N PHE A 137 -10.60 7.10 -6.21
CA PHE A 137 -10.65 6.06 -5.19
C PHE A 137 -9.40 6.14 -4.34
N VAL A 138 -9.57 6.17 -3.03
CA VAL A 138 -8.49 6.22 -2.04
C VAL A 138 -8.67 5.15 -0.98
N PHE A 139 -7.56 4.73 -0.39
CA PHE A 139 -7.50 3.65 0.58
C PHE A 139 -7.31 4.14 2.02
N SER A 140 -7.33 5.44 2.26
CA SER A 140 -7.30 5.98 3.61
C SER A 140 -8.31 7.09 3.80
N LYS A 141 -8.91 7.12 4.99
CA LYS A 141 -9.88 8.13 5.40
C LYS A 141 -9.26 9.52 5.43
N ILE A 142 -7.99 9.60 5.81
CA ILE A 142 -7.22 10.85 5.80
C ILE A 142 -7.12 11.41 4.38
N SER A 143 -6.74 10.57 3.41
CA SER A 143 -6.68 10.98 2.00
C SER A 143 -8.06 11.42 1.48
N TYR A 144 -9.10 10.68 1.84
CA TYR A 144 -10.47 11.05 1.50
C TYR A 144 -10.85 12.43 2.05
N ASP A 145 -10.58 12.68 3.33
CA ASP A 145 -10.91 13.94 4.00
C ASP A 145 -10.10 15.12 3.43
N ILE A 146 -8.80 14.92 3.16
CA ILE A 146 -7.95 15.92 2.51
C ILE A 146 -8.49 16.28 1.14
N LEU A 147 -8.80 15.30 0.29
CA LEU A 147 -9.31 15.55 -1.06
C LEU A 147 -10.65 16.28 -1.02
N LYS A 148 -11.56 15.89 -0.14
CA LYS A 148 -12.88 16.53 -0.01
C LYS A 148 -12.82 17.88 0.67
N LYS A 149 -12.19 17.98 1.85
CA LYS A 149 -12.26 19.20 2.69
C LYS A 149 -11.26 20.26 2.27
N LYS A 150 -10.01 19.85 1.96
CA LYS A 150 -8.94 20.80 1.60
C LYS A 150 -8.98 21.20 0.11
N TYR A 151 -9.25 20.23 -0.79
CA TYR A 151 -9.21 20.46 -2.25
C TYR A 151 -10.60 20.57 -2.89
N GLY A 152 -11.68 20.38 -2.15
CA GLY A 152 -13.05 20.52 -2.64
C GLY A 152 -13.40 19.58 -3.79
N ILE A 153 -12.78 18.39 -3.85
CA ILE A 153 -13.05 17.39 -4.88
C ILE A 153 -14.31 16.63 -4.51
N LYS A 154 -15.33 16.66 -5.38
CA LYS A 154 -16.63 16.07 -5.10
C LYS A 154 -16.64 14.54 -5.24
N ASN A 155 -16.02 14.02 -6.30
CA ASN A 155 -16.08 12.61 -6.69
C ASN A 155 -14.91 11.83 -6.06
N VAL A 156 -14.87 11.76 -4.74
CA VAL A 156 -13.90 10.96 -3.99
C VAL A 156 -14.63 9.82 -3.29
N ASN A 157 -14.12 8.64 -3.45
CA ASN A 157 -14.64 7.41 -2.91
C ASN A 157 -13.57 6.77 -2.01
N TYR A 158 -13.98 6.35 -0.84
CA TYR A 158 -13.12 5.69 0.13
C TYR A 158 -13.46 4.21 0.21
N PHE A 159 -12.44 3.40 0.19
CA PHE A 159 -12.49 1.98 0.51
C PHE A 159 -11.25 1.63 1.33
N PRO A 160 -11.35 0.94 2.47
CA PRO A 160 -10.18 0.48 3.22
C PRO A 160 -9.23 -0.31 2.33
N PHE A 161 -7.92 -0.24 2.61
CA PHE A 161 -6.95 -0.92 1.74
C PHE A 161 -7.28 -2.42 1.66
N PRO A 162 -7.57 -2.96 0.46
CA PRO A 162 -8.14 -4.28 0.35
C PRO A 162 -7.11 -5.39 0.63
N ALA A 163 -7.59 -6.42 1.31
CA ALA A 163 -6.90 -7.69 1.46
C ALA A 163 -6.84 -8.43 0.12
N GLU A 164 -5.77 -9.16 -0.14
CA GLU A 164 -5.59 -9.87 -1.41
C GLU A 164 -6.58 -11.02 -1.59
N ASN A 165 -6.98 -11.66 -0.48
CA ASN A 165 -7.90 -12.77 -0.46
C ASN A 165 -9.07 -12.47 0.48
N GLU A 166 -10.23 -13.05 0.19
CA GLU A 166 -11.39 -13.03 1.08
C GLU A 166 -11.22 -13.94 2.31
N THR A 167 -10.36 -14.93 2.17
CA THR A 167 -10.08 -15.93 3.20
C THR A 167 -8.66 -15.79 3.74
N VAL A 168 -8.52 -15.95 5.05
CA VAL A 168 -7.22 -15.95 5.72
C VAL A 168 -6.56 -17.32 5.58
N LEU A 169 -5.26 -17.35 5.28
CA LEU A 169 -4.49 -18.58 5.04
C LEU A 169 -4.14 -19.36 6.32
N GLU A 170 -4.43 -18.82 7.52
CA GLU A 170 -4.18 -19.44 8.83
C GLU A 170 -2.73 -19.97 8.98
N CYS A 171 -1.77 -19.15 8.63
CA CYS A 171 -0.36 -19.52 8.69
C CYS A 171 0.19 -19.55 10.13
N TYR A 172 -0.48 -18.92 11.10
CA TYR A 172 -0.03 -18.90 12.48
C TYR A 172 -0.05 -20.30 13.10
N LYS A 173 1.03 -20.69 13.77
CA LYS A 173 1.22 -22.01 14.40
C LYS A 173 1.68 -21.84 15.85
N GLN A 174 0.80 -22.16 16.82
CA GLN A 174 1.03 -21.97 18.25
C GLN A 174 2.16 -22.85 18.79
N ASP A 175 2.36 -24.04 18.23
CA ASP A 175 3.31 -25.07 18.67
C ASP A 175 4.74 -24.88 18.16
N LYS A 176 4.99 -23.86 17.36
CA LYS A 176 6.29 -23.58 16.75
C LYS A 176 7.12 -22.58 17.57
N GLU A 177 8.42 -22.54 17.24
CA GLU A 177 9.31 -21.50 17.79
C GLU A 177 8.84 -20.08 17.45
N PRO A 178 8.90 -19.15 18.42
CA PRO A 178 8.44 -17.80 18.18
C PRO A 178 9.39 -17.02 17.24
N LEU A 179 8.80 -16.26 16.33
CA LEU A 179 9.49 -15.40 15.39
C LEU A 179 8.85 -14.00 15.35
N LEU A 180 9.66 -12.96 15.51
CA LEU A 180 9.27 -11.60 15.15
C LEU A 180 9.64 -11.32 13.70
N LEU A 181 8.66 -10.90 12.91
CA LEU A 181 8.85 -10.65 11.49
C LEU A 181 8.47 -9.21 11.13
N ASN A 182 9.39 -8.51 10.48
CA ASN A 182 9.08 -7.26 9.80
C ASN A 182 9.23 -7.45 8.29
N MET A 183 8.32 -6.88 7.52
CA MET A 183 8.31 -6.98 6.06
C MET A 183 8.14 -5.62 5.39
N GLY A 184 8.73 -5.50 4.21
CA GLY A 184 8.54 -4.39 3.28
C GLY A 184 9.80 -3.61 2.97
N TYR A 185 9.66 -2.51 2.22
CA TYR A 185 10.82 -1.65 1.91
C TYR A 185 11.42 -1.07 3.18
N ILE A 186 12.75 -1.16 3.30
CA ILE A 186 13.51 -0.64 4.43
C ILE A 186 13.78 0.84 4.21
N ALA A 187 13.24 1.68 5.09
CA ALA A 187 13.38 3.13 5.08
C ALA A 187 13.28 3.69 6.51
N PRO A 188 13.78 4.91 6.79
CA PRO A 188 13.79 5.49 8.14
C PRO A 188 12.41 5.51 8.80
N TYR A 189 11.35 5.82 8.05
CA TYR A 189 10.00 5.88 8.61
C TYR A 189 9.47 4.53 9.14
N LYS A 190 10.11 3.40 8.78
CA LYS A 190 9.78 2.07 9.30
C LYS A 190 10.22 1.85 10.74
N GLY A 191 11.11 2.70 11.26
CA GLY A 191 11.46 2.70 12.68
C GLY A 191 12.13 1.43 13.20
N LEU A 192 12.89 0.76 12.35
CA LEU A 192 13.46 -0.57 12.66
C LEU A 192 14.56 -0.51 13.73
N GLU A 193 15.09 0.66 14.03
CA GLU A 193 16.18 0.86 15.00
C GLU A 193 15.82 0.47 16.44
N ILE A 194 14.52 0.32 16.78
CA ILE A 194 14.10 -0.14 18.12
C ILE A 194 14.03 -1.68 18.24
N LEU A 195 14.13 -2.42 17.14
CA LEU A 195 14.02 -3.89 17.16
C LEU A 195 15.06 -4.59 18.04
N PRO A 196 16.34 -4.15 18.12
CA PRO A 196 17.32 -4.76 19.00
C PRO A 196 16.89 -4.76 20.48
N GLU A 197 16.39 -3.63 20.95
CA GLU A 197 15.95 -3.52 22.36
C GLU A 197 14.69 -4.36 22.62
N ILE A 198 13.73 -4.37 21.69
CA ILE A 198 12.54 -5.24 21.78
C ILE A 198 12.95 -6.71 21.87
N LYS A 199 13.87 -7.13 20.97
CA LYS A 199 14.39 -8.50 20.95
C LYS A 199 15.01 -8.90 22.30
N THR A 200 15.82 -8.02 22.87
CA THR A 200 16.47 -8.24 24.18
C THR A 200 15.43 -8.41 25.30
N LYS A 201 14.40 -7.55 25.34
CA LYS A 201 13.31 -7.63 26.32
C LYS A 201 12.47 -8.93 26.20
N LEU A 202 12.48 -9.58 25.05
CA LEU A 202 11.82 -10.85 24.78
C LEU A 202 12.79 -12.04 24.77
N ASN A 203 13.77 -12.05 25.67
CA ASN A 203 14.72 -13.16 25.85
C ASN A 203 15.44 -13.54 24.55
N ASN A 204 15.83 -12.56 23.76
CA ASN A 204 16.52 -12.74 22.47
C ASN A 204 15.74 -13.55 21.43
N ILE A 205 14.43 -13.40 21.41
CA ILE A 205 13.55 -14.01 20.41
C ILE A 205 14.11 -13.87 18.99
N LYS A 206 13.94 -14.89 18.17
CA LYS A 206 14.33 -14.85 16.76
C LYS A 206 13.63 -13.68 16.05
N THR A 207 14.39 -12.85 15.38
CA THR A 207 13.87 -11.67 14.68
C THR A 207 14.42 -11.61 13.26
N ILE A 208 13.52 -11.43 12.28
CA ILE A 208 13.85 -11.39 10.86
C ILE A 208 13.22 -10.15 10.23
N ILE A 209 13.98 -9.51 9.34
CA ILE A 209 13.53 -8.43 8.46
C ILE A 209 13.58 -8.96 7.02
N VAL A 210 12.44 -8.90 6.32
CA VAL A 210 12.30 -9.25 4.91
C VAL A 210 12.04 -8.00 4.09
N GLY A 211 12.89 -7.73 3.12
CA GLY A 211 12.74 -6.59 2.22
C GLY A 211 14.07 -5.95 1.83
N ASN A 212 14.01 -5.14 0.79
CA ASN A 212 15.16 -4.38 0.32
C ASN A 212 15.08 -2.92 0.79
N PHE A 213 16.23 -2.28 0.88
CA PHE A 213 16.28 -0.83 1.05
C PHE A 213 15.60 -0.15 -0.11
N TYR A 214 14.78 0.87 0.21
CA TYR A 214 14.08 1.62 -0.81
C TYR A 214 15.09 2.30 -1.77
N GLY A 215 15.04 1.94 -3.04
CA GLY A 215 16.07 2.33 -4.02
C GLY A 215 16.25 3.84 -4.16
N SER A 216 15.17 4.61 -4.03
CA SER A 216 15.22 6.08 -4.06
C SER A 216 15.94 6.67 -2.85
N LEU A 217 15.79 6.05 -1.68
CA LEU A 217 16.50 6.45 -0.47
C LEU A 217 18.00 6.37 -0.66
N LEU A 218 18.50 5.29 -1.28
CA LEU A 218 19.92 5.10 -1.50
C LEU A 218 20.57 6.14 -2.43
N SER A 219 19.73 6.83 -3.21
CA SER A 219 20.17 7.95 -4.07
C SER A 219 20.21 9.29 -3.34
N THR A 220 19.75 9.37 -2.08
CA THR A 220 19.81 10.59 -1.26
C THR A 220 21.17 10.74 -0.57
N LYS A 221 21.52 11.95 -0.13
CA LYS A 221 22.78 12.25 0.58
C LYS A 221 22.99 11.37 1.82
N ASN A 222 21.92 11.10 2.58
CA ASN A 222 21.97 10.37 3.85
C ASN A 222 21.65 8.86 3.71
N GLY A 223 21.14 8.44 2.56
CA GLY A 223 20.69 7.06 2.37
C GLY A 223 21.77 5.98 2.55
N PRO A 224 22.97 6.13 1.97
CA PRO A 224 24.06 5.16 2.16
C PRO A 224 24.48 5.06 3.64
N LYS A 225 24.56 6.18 4.36
CA LYS A 225 24.89 6.23 5.79
C LYS A 225 23.82 5.49 6.61
N PHE A 226 22.54 5.81 6.42
CA PHE A 226 21.43 5.12 7.07
C PHE A 226 21.48 3.61 6.84
N LYS A 227 21.73 3.18 5.57
CA LYS A 227 21.85 1.75 5.26
C LYS A 227 22.98 1.10 6.07
N GLN A 228 24.17 1.70 6.08
CA GLN A 228 25.31 1.16 6.79
C GLN A 228 25.06 1.06 8.28
N GLU A 229 24.55 2.12 8.91
CA GLU A 229 24.24 2.16 10.35
C GLU A 229 23.20 1.10 10.72
N LEU A 230 22.09 0.99 9.95
CA LEU A 230 21.07 0.00 10.23
C LEU A 230 21.56 -1.43 10.04
N VAL A 231 22.32 -1.72 8.99
CA VAL A 231 22.88 -3.07 8.74
C VAL A 231 23.81 -3.47 9.87
N THR A 232 24.68 -2.56 10.33
CA THR A 232 25.57 -2.81 11.47
C THR A 232 24.76 -3.08 12.72
N LEU A 233 23.81 -2.24 13.05
CA LEU A 233 22.95 -2.38 14.23
C LEU A 233 22.21 -3.74 14.23
N MET A 234 21.64 -4.14 13.11
CA MET A 234 20.92 -5.42 13.00
C MET A 234 21.88 -6.61 13.16
N LYS A 235 23.04 -6.54 12.51
CA LYS A 235 24.08 -7.59 12.61
C LYS A 235 24.56 -7.77 14.06
N ASP A 236 24.90 -6.68 14.74
CA ASP A 236 25.42 -6.71 16.11
C ASP A 236 24.35 -7.22 17.10
N SER A 237 23.09 -7.03 16.78
CA SER A 237 21.94 -7.52 17.58
C SER A 237 21.49 -8.94 17.18
N GLY A 238 22.15 -9.59 16.22
CA GLY A 238 21.77 -10.92 15.72
C GLY A 238 20.38 -10.96 15.07
N ILE A 239 19.95 -9.84 14.46
CA ILE A 239 18.72 -9.74 13.65
C ILE A 239 19.05 -10.03 12.21
N LYS A 240 18.36 -10.99 11.59
CA LYS A 240 18.62 -11.39 10.20
C LYS A 240 17.88 -10.48 9.23
N MET A 241 18.59 -9.97 8.22
CA MET A 241 18.03 -9.24 7.08
C MET A 241 18.14 -10.14 5.85
N LEU A 242 17.02 -10.63 5.32
CA LEU A 242 16.98 -11.63 4.23
C LEU A 242 16.86 -11.04 2.82
N GLY A 243 16.74 -9.70 2.71
CA GLY A 243 16.47 -9.06 1.42
C GLY A 243 15.03 -9.30 0.94
N TYR A 244 14.78 -9.09 -0.35
CA TYR A 244 13.47 -9.34 -0.96
C TYR A 244 13.16 -10.84 -0.97
N MET A 245 11.93 -11.15 -0.67
CA MET A 245 11.38 -12.49 -0.72
C MET A 245 10.03 -12.43 -1.44
N ASP A 246 9.76 -13.35 -2.33
CA ASP A 246 8.45 -13.47 -2.95
C ASP A 246 7.41 -14.02 -1.98
N ASP A 247 6.14 -13.85 -2.31
CA ASP A 247 5.02 -14.21 -1.43
C ASP A 247 5.04 -15.71 -1.06
N ALA A 248 5.42 -16.59 -2.00
CA ALA A 248 5.44 -18.03 -1.75
C ALA A 248 6.49 -18.41 -0.69
N ARG A 249 7.72 -17.90 -0.83
CA ARG A 249 8.79 -18.11 0.15
C ARG A 249 8.48 -17.48 1.50
N LEU A 250 7.81 -16.33 1.50
CA LEU A 250 7.40 -15.67 2.74
C LEU A 250 6.33 -16.50 3.46
N ILE A 251 5.37 -17.07 2.73
CA ILE A 251 4.36 -17.99 3.28
C ILE A 251 5.02 -19.24 3.85
N GLU A 252 6.02 -19.82 3.19
CA GLU A 252 6.79 -20.93 3.72
C GLU A 252 7.49 -20.55 5.03
N LEU A 253 8.19 -19.42 5.05
CA LEU A 253 8.87 -18.93 6.24
C LEU A 253 7.92 -18.76 7.43
N VAL A 254 6.77 -18.12 7.24
CA VAL A 254 5.84 -17.88 8.36
C VAL A 254 5.19 -19.16 8.87
N LYS A 255 5.05 -20.19 8.04
CA LYS A 255 4.53 -21.52 8.45
C LYS A 255 5.52 -22.34 9.26
N GLU A 256 6.82 -22.05 9.16
CA GLU A 256 7.85 -22.74 9.95
C GLU A 256 7.89 -22.29 11.41
N TYR A 257 7.34 -21.09 11.72
CA TYR A 257 7.45 -20.44 13.02
C TYR A 257 6.08 -20.03 13.58
N ARG A 258 6.03 -19.80 14.89
CA ARG A 258 4.98 -19.04 15.55
C ARG A 258 5.25 -17.56 15.31
N THR A 259 4.82 -17.06 14.16
CA THR A 259 5.18 -15.73 13.68
C THR A 259 4.24 -14.67 14.24
N VAL A 260 4.82 -13.55 14.72
CA VAL A 260 4.11 -12.31 15.03
C VAL A 260 4.75 -11.18 14.22
N ALA A 261 3.92 -10.41 13.54
CA ALA A 261 4.39 -9.27 12.76
C ALA A 261 4.61 -8.04 13.63
N ILE A 262 5.71 -7.33 13.39
CA ILE A 262 6.07 -6.12 14.11
C ILE A 262 6.27 -4.96 13.15
N LEU A 263 5.51 -3.86 13.35
CA LEU A 263 5.49 -2.69 12.48
C LEU A 263 5.72 -1.41 13.30
N PRO A 264 6.98 -1.12 13.71
CA PRO A 264 7.31 -0.03 14.63
C PRO A 264 7.49 1.32 13.93
N TYR A 265 6.59 1.64 13.00
CA TYR A 265 6.71 2.82 12.14
C TYR A 265 6.79 4.12 12.95
N VAL A 266 7.60 5.05 12.46
CA VAL A 266 7.72 6.42 13.00
C VAL A 266 6.60 7.32 12.46
N SER A 267 6.22 7.08 11.22
CA SER A 267 5.16 7.84 10.53
C SER A 267 4.49 6.97 9.48
N GLY A 268 3.27 7.31 9.13
CA GLY A 268 2.52 6.66 8.06
C GLY A 268 1.16 7.34 7.90
N TYR A 269 0.85 7.73 6.67
CA TYR A 269 -0.42 8.37 6.32
C TYR A 269 -1.25 7.55 5.35
N ASN A 270 -0.60 6.63 4.63
CA ASN A 270 -1.26 5.73 3.69
C ASN A 270 -1.45 4.35 4.31
N ALA A 271 -2.33 3.56 3.76
CA ALA A 271 -2.51 2.19 4.19
C ALA A 271 -1.20 1.40 4.09
N SER A 272 -0.96 0.51 5.04
CA SER A 272 0.22 -0.34 5.06
C SER A 272 -0.05 -1.67 4.37
N TYR A 273 0.46 -1.84 3.15
CA TYR A 273 0.43 -3.14 2.47
C TYR A 273 0.97 -4.28 3.35
N SER A 274 2.09 -4.02 4.05
CA SER A 274 2.68 -5.04 4.94
C SER A 274 1.73 -5.49 6.05
N ALA A 275 0.97 -4.56 6.66
CA ALA A 275 -0.01 -4.91 7.67
C ALA A 275 -1.10 -5.79 7.07
N ILE A 276 -1.74 -5.34 5.99
CA ILE A 276 -2.84 -6.06 5.35
C ILE A 276 -2.39 -7.43 4.83
N PHE A 277 -1.17 -7.55 4.31
CA PHE A 277 -0.61 -8.83 3.89
C PHE A 277 -0.50 -9.81 5.07
N PHE A 278 -0.02 -9.37 6.24
CA PHE A 278 0.02 -10.23 7.43
C PHE A 278 -1.38 -10.67 7.88
N LEU A 279 -2.39 -9.79 7.80
CA LEU A 279 -3.77 -10.17 8.11
C LEU A 279 -4.25 -11.29 7.18
N THR A 280 -3.94 -11.24 5.88
CA THR A 280 -4.32 -12.32 4.94
C THR A 280 -3.64 -13.66 5.25
N LEU A 281 -2.53 -13.63 5.96
CA LEU A 281 -1.84 -14.85 6.42
C LEU A 281 -2.32 -15.35 7.79
N GLY A 282 -3.20 -14.60 8.47
CA GLY A 282 -3.60 -14.87 9.85
C GLY A 282 -2.44 -14.75 10.83
N ILE A 283 -1.56 -13.80 10.57
CA ILE A 283 -0.39 -13.49 11.42
C ILE A 283 -0.73 -12.31 12.31
N PRO A 284 -0.76 -12.44 13.64
CA PRO A 284 -1.02 -11.34 14.55
C PRO A 284 -0.05 -10.17 14.32
N VAL A 285 -0.57 -8.95 14.34
CA VAL A 285 0.20 -7.73 14.06
C VAL A 285 0.27 -6.84 15.29
N VAL A 286 1.48 -6.44 15.67
CA VAL A 286 1.70 -5.34 16.62
C VAL A 286 2.29 -4.16 15.87
N ALA A 287 1.62 -3.01 15.94
CA ALA A 287 2.02 -1.81 15.21
C ALA A 287 2.03 -0.57 16.10
N THR A 288 2.78 0.44 15.70
CA THR A 288 2.73 1.76 16.35
C THR A 288 1.33 2.35 16.23
N ASN A 289 0.84 3.02 17.26
CA ASN A 289 -0.44 3.75 17.23
C ASN A 289 -0.32 4.97 16.30
N LEU A 290 -0.50 4.71 15.00
CA LEU A 290 -0.52 5.71 13.92
C LEU A 290 -1.85 5.60 13.18
N ASP A 291 -2.29 6.71 12.61
CA ASP A 291 -3.59 6.79 11.90
C ASP A 291 -3.77 5.70 10.85
N THR A 292 -2.70 5.34 10.13
CA THR A 292 -2.76 4.27 9.10
C THR A 292 -3.14 2.90 9.68
N PHE A 293 -2.68 2.57 10.89
CA PHE A 293 -3.02 1.31 11.55
C PHE A 293 -4.30 1.42 12.37
N LEU A 294 -4.53 2.59 12.97
CA LEU A 294 -5.76 2.91 13.70
C LEU A 294 -6.99 2.77 12.79
N GLU A 295 -6.87 3.24 11.55
CA GLU A 295 -7.92 3.10 10.55
C GLU A 295 -8.24 1.63 10.24
N SER A 296 -7.21 0.81 10.00
CA SER A 296 -7.40 -0.62 9.75
C SER A 296 -8.04 -1.32 10.95
N ARG A 297 -7.59 -1.02 12.17
CA ARG A 297 -8.18 -1.53 13.41
C ARG A 297 -9.64 -1.11 13.58
N ASN A 298 -9.96 0.16 13.32
CA ASN A 298 -11.34 0.66 13.42
C ASN A 298 -12.27 0.01 12.39
N ASN A 299 -11.72 -0.47 11.28
CA ASN A 299 -12.43 -1.27 10.28
C ASN A 299 -12.46 -2.78 10.63
N GLY A 300 -12.02 -3.17 11.82
CA GLY A 300 -12.13 -4.53 12.34
C GLY A 300 -10.90 -5.43 12.13
N ALA A 301 -9.75 -4.89 11.71
CA ALA A 301 -8.52 -5.67 11.60
C ALA A 301 -7.94 -6.03 12.98
N GLY A 302 -7.45 -7.26 13.14
CA GLY A 302 -6.86 -7.81 14.34
C GLY A 302 -5.46 -7.25 14.64
N ILE A 303 -5.32 -5.94 14.77
CA ILE A 303 -4.04 -5.24 15.02
C ILE A 303 -3.99 -4.73 16.45
N ILE A 304 -2.92 -5.03 17.17
CA ILE A 304 -2.62 -4.40 18.45
C ILE A 304 -1.82 -3.13 18.22
N LEU A 305 -2.34 -2.00 18.71
CA LEU A 305 -1.69 -0.70 18.60
C LEU A 305 -1.02 -0.32 19.91
N VAL A 306 0.25 0.10 19.82
CA VAL A 306 1.05 0.49 20.98
C VAL A 306 1.78 1.81 20.74
N ASN A 307 2.17 2.48 21.81
CA ASN A 307 3.12 3.59 21.73
C ASN A 307 4.45 3.06 21.19
N ARG A 308 5.16 3.90 20.42
CA ARG A 308 6.43 3.51 19.82
C ARG A 308 7.57 3.52 20.86
N THR A 309 7.50 2.60 21.81
CA THR A 309 8.56 2.33 22.78
C THR A 309 8.88 0.84 22.81
N PRO A 310 10.14 0.44 23.05
CA PRO A 310 10.50 -0.97 23.18
C PRO A 310 9.69 -1.72 24.22
N ASP A 311 9.38 -1.08 25.37
CA ASP A 311 8.59 -1.70 26.44
C ASP A 311 7.15 -1.99 26.01
N ALA A 312 6.49 -1.03 25.34
CA ALA A 312 5.12 -1.21 24.89
C ALA A 312 5.01 -2.30 23.83
N PHE A 313 5.99 -2.36 22.91
CA PHE A 313 6.06 -3.44 21.91
C PHE A 313 6.32 -4.79 22.58
N ALA A 314 7.32 -4.85 23.49
CA ALA A 314 7.65 -6.11 24.19
C ALA A 314 6.44 -6.64 24.97
N ALA A 315 5.74 -5.80 25.71
CA ALA A 315 4.55 -6.19 26.46
C ALA A 315 3.44 -6.74 25.56
N ALA A 316 3.13 -6.07 24.45
CA ALA A 316 2.09 -6.53 23.51
C ALA A 316 2.48 -7.83 22.81
N LEU A 317 3.74 -7.98 22.43
CA LEU A 317 4.27 -9.20 21.81
C LEU A 317 4.24 -10.37 22.78
N ASP A 318 4.63 -10.15 24.04
CA ASP A 318 4.58 -11.15 25.10
C ASP A 318 3.13 -11.62 25.36
N MET A 319 2.17 -10.70 25.39
CA MET A 319 0.75 -11.03 25.51
C MET A 319 0.28 -11.95 24.38
N ILE A 320 0.63 -11.66 23.12
CA ILE A 320 0.26 -12.51 21.97
C ILE A 320 0.92 -13.88 22.10
N LEU A 321 2.21 -13.91 22.41
CA LEU A 321 2.97 -15.16 22.50
C LEU A 321 2.50 -16.08 23.64
N ASN A 322 1.93 -15.52 24.72
CA ASN A 322 1.50 -16.27 25.88
C ASN A 322 -0.03 -16.48 25.99
N SER A 323 -0.82 -15.91 25.06
CA SER A 323 -2.29 -16.05 25.07
C SER A 323 -2.81 -16.58 23.74
N SER A 324 -3.16 -17.86 23.72
CA SER A 324 -3.82 -18.49 22.56
C SER A 324 -5.20 -17.90 22.26
N ASP A 325 -5.93 -17.47 23.29
CA ASP A 325 -7.28 -16.92 23.12
C ASP A 325 -7.22 -15.52 22.50
N LEU A 326 -6.28 -14.68 22.96
CA LEU A 326 -6.04 -13.37 22.33
C LEU A 326 -5.66 -13.55 20.85
N THR A 327 -4.71 -14.43 20.57
CA THR A 327 -4.27 -14.72 19.22
C THR A 327 -5.41 -15.18 18.33
N ARG A 328 -6.24 -16.11 18.81
CA ARG A 328 -7.42 -16.59 18.09
C ARG A 328 -8.40 -15.47 17.82
N SER A 329 -8.67 -14.60 18.80
CA SER A 329 -9.53 -13.43 18.61
C SER A 329 -9.03 -12.48 17.52
N LEU A 330 -7.72 -12.18 17.50
CA LEU A 330 -7.12 -11.33 16.47
C LEU A 330 -7.27 -11.95 15.08
N ILE A 331 -7.03 -13.25 14.93
CA ILE A 331 -7.18 -13.96 13.66
C ILE A 331 -8.65 -13.99 13.19
N GLU A 332 -9.60 -14.14 14.11
CA GLU A 332 -11.03 -14.06 13.76
C GLU A 332 -11.45 -12.66 13.30
N ASP A 333 -10.86 -11.62 13.86
CA ASP A 333 -11.07 -10.25 13.38
C ASP A 333 -10.42 -10.05 11.99
N ASP A 334 -9.24 -10.63 11.74
CA ASP A 334 -8.61 -10.63 10.41
C ASP A 334 -9.48 -11.33 9.36
N LYS A 335 -10.11 -12.46 9.71
CA LYS A 335 -11.05 -13.16 8.82
C LYS A 335 -12.23 -12.27 8.42
N LYS A 336 -12.82 -11.56 9.39
CA LYS A 336 -13.92 -10.61 9.12
C LYS A 336 -13.46 -9.46 8.24
N TYR A 337 -12.29 -8.89 8.54
CA TYR A 337 -11.71 -7.82 7.75
C TYR A 337 -11.47 -8.25 6.31
N CYS A 338 -10.79 -9.40 6.09
CA CYS A 338 -10.49 -9.91 4.76
C CYS A 338 -11.76 -10.23 3.96
N ALA A 339 -12.76 -10.87 4.59
CA ALA A 339 -14.04 -11.16 3.94
C ALA A 339 -14.80 -9.89 3.52
N HIS A 340 -14.71 -8.81 4.32
CA HIS A 340 -15.43 -7.57 4.03
C HIS A 340 -14.67 -6.63 3.10
N TYR A 341 -13.35 -6.54 3.26
CA TYR A 341 -12.48 -5.61 2.51
C TYR A 341 -11.49 -6.35 1.62
N SER A 342 -11.95 -7.32 0.84
CA SER A 342 -11.14 -8.02 -0.15
C SER A 342 -10.94 -7.19 -1.43
N ILE A 343 -9.93 -7.57 -2.20
CA ILE A 343 -9.74 -7.01 -3.55
C ILE A 343 -10.94 -7.35 -4.47
N HIS A 344 -11.62 -8.47 -4.20
CA HIS A 344 -12.87 -8.86 -4.86
C HIS A 344 -13.97 -7.82 -4.63
N ASN A 345 -14.26 -7.49 -3.36
CA ASN A 345 -15.27 -6.50 -2.98
C ASN A 345 -14.87 -5.09 -3.43
N PHE A 346 -13.59 -4.77 -3.45
CA PHE A 346 -13.11 -3.51 -4.02
C PHE A 346 -13.37 -3.42 -5.53
N CYS A 347 -13.20 -4.52 -6.27
CA CYS A 347 -13.54 -4.55 -7.70
C CYS A 347 -15.03 -4.28 -7.94
N ASP A 348 -15.91 -4.89 -7.15
CA ASP A 348 -17.35 -4.66 -7.26
C ASP A 348 -17.71 -3.20 -6.94
N PHE A 349 -17.17 -2.67 -5.85
CA PHE A 349 -17.32 -1.26 -5.48
C PHE A 349 -16.81 -0.30 -6.59
N LEU A 350 -15.62 -0.57 -7.14
CA LEU A 350 -15.02 0.22 -8.23
C LEU A 350 -15.91 0.22 -9.48
N ILE A 351 -16.45 -0.95 -9.85
CA ILE A 351 -17.32 -1.11 -11.01
C ILE A 351 -18.65 -0.38 -10.80
N ASP A 352 -19.27 -0.52 -9.64
CA ASP A 352 -20.60 0.06 -9.35
C ASP A 352 -20.53 1.58 -9.29
N VAL A 353 -19.54 2.15 -8.62
CA VAL A 353 -19.32 3.61 -8.63
C VAL A 353 -19.03 4.10 -10.05
N SER A 354 -18.23 3.37 -10.82
CA SER A 354 -17.91 3.75 -12.20
C SER A 354 -19.12 3.68 -13.14
N LYS A 355 -20.13 2.85 -12.84
CA LYS A 355 -21.40 2.79 -13.59
C LYS A 355 -22.36 3.91 -13.19
N SER A 356 -22.50 4.19 -11.90
CA SER A 356 -23.46 5.17 -11.39
C SER A 356 -23.24 6.57 -11.96
N VAL A 357 -22.00 6.90 -12.27
CA VAL A 357 -21.62 8.20 -12.85
C VAL A 357 -21.90 8.29 -14.35
N THR A 358 -21.95 7.17 -15.06
CA THR A 358 -22.28 7.17 -16.50
C THR A 358 -23.80 7.29 -16.77
N PHE A 359 -24.64 7.09 -15.75
CA PHE A 359 -26.11 7.17 -15.85
C PHE A 359 -26.73 8.37 -15.14
N GLY A 360 -25.96 9.20 -14.45
CA GLY A 360 -26.38 10.49 -13.95
C GLY A 360 -26.62 11.43 -15.13
N SER A 361 -27.88 11.55 -15.50
CA SER A 361 -28.44 12.38 -16.56
C SER A 361 -28.08 13.87 -16.46
N PRO A 362 -28.31 14.63 -17.54
CA PRO A 362 -27.84 15.98 -17.78
C PRO A 362 -28.29 17.00 -16.74
#